data_86cb31af2e73099d42141bcdf1a70db3
#
_entry.id   86cb31af2e73099d42141bcdf1a70db3
#
_cell.length_a   1.000
_cell.length_b   1.000
_cell.length_c   1.000
_cell.angle_alpha   90.00
_cell.angle_beta   90.00
_cell.angle_gamma   90.00
#
_symmetry.space_group_name_H-M   'P 1'
#
loop_
_entity.id
_entity.type
_entity.pdbx_description
1 polymer ?
#
loop_
_entity_poly.entity_id
_entity_poly.type
_entity_poly.pdbx_seq_one_letter_code
_entity_poly.pdbx_strand_id
1 'polypeptide(L)'
;IENAVKILEKAGYTREGIYTKGEEKAALTITNFTTEPAVASMSNFMMEQLKRMGIDAKVETRPANEYSTALAAGDYDAVFTGYSITPTPVEAVNYLYASATEGWSTEEIRSMAAQMLGTEDTHQQLERANAIEQKHQQDVATYIPLYNGPNYLAVRKKLANYGPALFAAPYYDPNVWIN
;
A
#
# COMPACT_ATOMS: atom_id res chain seq x y z
N ILE A 1 -14.58 -3.88 11.54
CA ILE A 1 -14.57 -5.23 12.13
C ILE A 1 -15.82 -5.99 11.72
N GLU A 2 -17.03 -5.49 11.95
CA GLU A 2 -18.31 -6.18 11.64
C GLU A 2 -18.40 -6.64 10.18
N ASN A 3 -17.96 -5.82 9.22
CA ASN A 3 -17.97 -6.19 7.80
C ASN A 3 -17.00 -7.35 7.50
N ALA A 4 -15.82 -7.35 8.11
CA ALA A 4 -14.85 -8.43 7.95
C ALA A 4 -15.38 -9.75 8.52
N VAL A 5 -16.04 -9.70 9.67
CA VAL A 5 -16.73 -10.85 10.26
C VAL A 5 -17.77 -11.42 9.30
N LYS A 6 -18.65 -10.57 8.75
CA LYS A 6 -19.66 -10.99 7.77
C LYS A 6 -19.06 -11.63 6.51
N ILE A 7 -17.90 -11.14 6.05
CA ILE A 7 -17.19 -11.71 4.89
C ILE A 7 -16.69 -13.12 5.23
N LEU A 8 -16.06 -13.32 6.40
CA LEU A 8 -15.60 -14.64 6.84
C LEU A 8 -16.76 -15.62 7.00
N GLU A 9 -17.83 -15.22 7.67
CA GLU A 9 -19.03 -16.04 7.87
C GLU A 9 -19.67 -16.42 6.51
N LYS A 10 -19.79 -15.44 5.59
CA LYS A 10 -20.31 -15.69 4.24
C LYS A 10 -19.42 -16.66 3.44
N ALA A 11 -18.10 -16.64 3.70
CA ALA A 11 -17.15 -17.58 3.10
C ALA A 11 -17.19 -18.98 3.75
N GLY A 12 -18.00 -19.17 4.79
CA GLY A 12 -18.19 -20.44 5.47
C GLY A 12 -17.28 -20.67 6.66
N TYR A 13 -16.59 -19.61 7.14
CA TYR A 13 -15.80 -19.69 8.37
C TYR A 13 -16.71 -19.58 9.61
N THR A 14 -16.41 -20.37 10.63
CA THR A 14 -17.05 -20.33 11.95
C THR A 14 -15.99 -20.02 13.01
N ARG A 15 -16.39 -19.44 14.15
CA ARG A 15 -15.47 -18.99 15.18
C ARG A 15 -15.65 -19.70 16.52
N GLU A 16 -14.61 -20.45 16.91
CA GLU A 16 -14.39 -20.91 18.29
C GLU A 16 -12.99 -20.47 18.74
N GLY A 17 -12.83 -19.14 18.96
CA GLY A 17 -11.52 -18.51 19.19
C GLY A 17 -10.92 -17.97 17.88
N ILE A 18 -10.30 -18.80 17.06
CA ILE A 18 -9.84 -18.49 15.70
C ILE A 18 -10.92 -18.93 14.70
N TYR A 19 -11.11 -18.15 13.62
CA TYR A 19 -11.99 -18.54 12.53
C TYR A 19 -11.45 -19.76 11.79
N THR A 20 -12.31 -20.76 11.58
CA THR A 20 -11.99 -21.99 10.85
C THR A 20 -13.09 -22.36 9.86
N LYS A 21 -12.69 -23.03 8.77
CA LYS A 21 -13.59 -23.63 7.78
C LYS A 21 -13.16 -25.09 7.59
N GLY A 22 -13.83 -26.01 8.28
CA GLY A 22 -13.34 -27.38 8.42
C GLY A 22 -12.00 -27.38 9.19
N GLU A 23 -10.96 -27.96 8.62
CA GLU A 23 -9.61 -27.98 9.21
C GLU A 23 -8.79 -26.73 8.89
N GLU A 24 -9.23 -25.91 7.92
CA GLU A 24 -8.53 -24.69 7.50
C GLU A 24 -8.74 -23.57 8.52
N LYS A 25 -7.64 -22.95 8.97
CA LYS A 25 -7.66 -21.76 9.83
C LYS A 25 -7.61 -20.51 8.99
N ALA A 26 -8.35 -19.47 9.39
CA ALA A 26 -8.12 -18.13 8.89
C ALA A 26 -6.77 -17.62 9.42
N ALA A 27 -5.73 -17.76 8.62
CA ALA A 27 -4.37 -17.40 8.98
C ALA A 27 -3.80 -16.37 8.00
N LEU A 28 -2.89 -15.51 8.47
CA LEU A 28 -2.23 -14.49 7.67
C LEU A 28 -0.83 -14.21 8.21
N THR A 29 0.16 -14.16 7.33
CA THR A 29 1.53 -13.70 7.65
C THR A 29 1.76 -12.32 7.04
N ILE A 30 2.12 -11.33 7.86
CA ILE A 30 2.57 -10.01 7.41
C ILE A 30 4.08 -10.06 7.25
N THR A 31 4.57 -9.96 6.02
CA THR A 31 5.99 -10.01 5.71
C THR A 31 6.57 -8.60 5.59
N ASN A 32 7.60 -8.30 6.39
CA ASN A 32 8.39 -7.08 6.30
C ASN A 32 9.73 -7.38 5.60
N PHE A 33 10.12 -6.51 4.67
CA PHE A 33 11.45 -6.56 4.03
C PHE A 33 12.37 -5.43 4.53
N THR A 34 12.13 -4.95 5.74
CA THR A 34 12.91 -3.91 6.40
C THR A 34 12.92 -4.15 7.90
N THR A 35 13.96 -3.66 8.54
CA THR A 35 14.11 -3.69 10.01
C THR A 35 13.76 -2.33 10.65
N GLU A 36 13.14 -1.42 9.90
CA GLU A 36 12.75 -0.12 10.44
C GLU A 36 11.79 -0.26 11.62
N PRO A 37 12.08 0.35 12.78
CA PRO A 37 11.26 0.21 13.99
C PRO A 37 9.81 0.66 13.80
N ALA A 38 9.57 1.68 12.97
CA ALA A 38 8.22 2.17 12.67
C ALA A 38 7.40 1.11 11.94
N VAL A 39 7.98 0.46 10.92
CA VAL A 39 7.34 -0.64 10.17
C VAL A 39 7.06 -1.82 11.09
N ALA A 40 8.04 -2.24 11.89
CA ALA A 40 7.88 -3.34 12.84
C ALA A 40 6.75 -3.05 13.86
N SER A 41 6.68 -1.82 14.38
CA SER A 41 5.63 -1.41 15.32
C SER A 41 4.24 -1.47 14.68
N MET A 42 4.09 -0.98 13.45
CA MET A 42 2.81 -1.00 12.73
C MET A 42 2.38 -2.42 12.35
N SER A 43 3.30 -3.23 11.86
CA SER A 43 3.01 -4.65 11.53
C SER A 43 2.56 -5.42 12.77
N ASN A 44 3.22 -5.22 13.91
CA ASN A 44 2.82 -5.84 15.16
C ASN A 44 1.45 -5.34 15.64
N PHE A 45 1.16 -4.05 15.50
CA PHE A 45 -0.16 -3.51 15.81
C PHE A 45 -1.24 -4.14 14.95
N MET A 46 -1.02 -4.25 13.64
CA MET A 46 -1.96 -4.90 12.70
C MET A 46 -2.16 -6.38 13.06
N MET A 47 -1.08 -7.10 13.33
CA MET A 47 -1.13 -8.50 13.77
C MET A 47 -2.03 -8.65 15.00
N GLU A 48 -1.85 -7.80 16.02
CA GLU A 48 -2.67 -7.85 17.24
C GLU A 48 -4.17 -7.54 16.96
N GLN A 49 -4.47 -6.61 16.04
CA GLN A 49 -5.87 -6.35 15.64
C GLN A 49 -6.47 -7.56 14.92
N LEU A 50 -5.73 -8.21 14.01
CA LEU A 50 -6.18 -9.42 13.32
C LEU A 50 -6.43 -10.57 14.29
N LYS A 51 -5.55 -10.78 15.28
CA LYS A 51 -5.75 -11.78 16.34
C LYS A 51 -7.01 -11.51 17.15
N ARG A 52 -7.28 -10.25 17.51
CA ARG A 52 -8.53 -9.87 18.22
C ARG A 52 -9.77 -10.17 17.38
N MET A 53 -9.66 -10.10 16.07
CA MET A 53 -10.71 -10.48 15.14
C MET A 53 -10.88 -12.00 15.00
N GLY A 54 -9.96 -12.80 15.53
CA GLY A 54 -9.98 -14.26 15.42
C GLY A 54 -9.22 -14.81 14.20
N ILE A 55 -8.26 -14.04 13.68
CA ILE A 55 -7.37 -14.49 12.60
C ILE A 55 -6.02 -14.89 13.21
N ASP A 56 -5.47 -16.04 12.84
CA ASP A 56 -4.13 -16.49 13.28
C ASP A 56 -3.06 -15.71 12.51
N ALA A 57 -2.79 -14.47 12.97
CA ALA A 57 -1.88 -13.57 12.30
C ALA A 57 -0.46 -13.66 12.88
N LYS A 58 0.54 -13.55 12.00
CA LYS A 58 1.96 -13.53 12.33
C LYS A 58 2.66 -12.37 11.63
N VAL A 59 3.81 -11.96 12.17
CA VAL A 59 4.75 -11.06 11.51
C VAL A 59 6.05 -11.78 11.31
N GLU A 60 6.60 -11.71 10.10
CA GLU A 60 7.95 -12.16 9.79
C GLU A 60 8.77 -11.03 9.17
N THR A 61 10.08 -11.11 9.29
CA THR A 61 10.99 -10.18 8.62
C THR A 61 11.95 -10.98 7.75
N ARG A 62 11.98 -10.65 6.46
CA ARG A 62 12.86 -11.24 5.45
C ARG A 62 13.90 -10.22 4.97
N PRO A 63 15.04 -10.66 4.40
CA PRO A 63 16.04 -9.77 3.82
C PRO A 63 15.47 -8.85 2.73
N ALA A 64 15.88 -7.58 2.73
CA ALA A 64 15.39 -6.59 1.77
C ALA A 64 15.64 -6.97 0.29
N ASN A 65 16.72 -7.69 0.02
CA ASN A 65 17.06 -8.16 -1.34
C ASN A 65 16.12 -9.26 -1.85
N GLU A 66 15.30 -9.88 -1.01
CA GLU A 66 14.31 -10.88 -1.41
C GLU A 66 12.97 -10.23 -1.88
N TYR A 67 12.76 -8.93 -1.61
CA TYR A 67 11.50 -8.25 -1.85
C TYR A 67 10.94 -8.46 -3.27
N SER A 68 11.74 -8.11 -4.29
CA SER A 68 11.28 -8.20 -5.69
C SER A 68 11.02 -9.65 -6.13
N THR A 69 11.83 -10.59 -5.65
CA THR A 69 11.66 -12.01 -5.97
C THR A 69 10.41 -12.58 -5.32
N ALA A 70 10.17 -12.25 -4.04
CA ALA A 70 8.97 -12.69 -3.33
C ALA A 70 7.69 -12.14 -3.97
N LEU A 71 7.68 -10.85 -4.33
CA LEU A 71 6.53 -10.25 -5.02
C LEU A 71 6.26 -10.91 -6.38
N ALA A 72 7.31 -11.15 -7.18
CA ALA A 72 7.17 -11.76 -8.48
C ALA A 72 6.70 -13.23 -8.40
N ALA A 73 7.07 -13.94 -7.33
CA ALA A 73 6.69 -15.33 -7.10
C ALA A 73 5.31 -15.46 -6.40
N GLY A 74 4.74 -14.37 -5.86
CA GLY A 74 3.56 -14.44 -5.00
C GLY A 74 3.81 -15.14 -3.65
N ASP A 75 5.06 -15.17 -3.20
CA ASP A 75 5.50 -15.86 -1.97
C ASP A 75 5.29 -14.97 -0.74
N TYR A 76 4.04 -14.63 -0.46
CA TYR A 76 3.59 -13.84 0.70
C TYR A 76 2.06 -13.88 0.83
N ASP A 77 1.54 -13.69 2.04
CA ASP A 77 0.12 -13.42 2.27
C ASP A 77 -0.15 -11.91 2.25
N ALA A 78 0.64 -11.15 3.00
CA ALA A 78 0.60 -9.69 3.01
C ALA A 78 2.01 -9.10 3.18
N VAL A 79 2.30 -8.02 2.45
CA VAL A 79 3.57 -7.28 2.56
C VAL A 79 3.30 -5.89 3.10
N PHE A 80 4.01 -5.51 4.15
CA PHE A 80 4.03 -4.13 4.61
C PHE A 80 5.12 -3.37 3.84
N THR A 81 4.72 -2.42 3.02
CA THR A 81 5.63 -1.68 2.15
C THR A 81 5.26 -0.20 2.06
N GLY A 82 6.15 0.62 1.53
CA GLY A 82 5.92 2.02 1.27
C GLY A 82 6.34 2.41 -0.13
N TYR A 83 5.64 3.37 -0.69
CA TYR A 83 5.93 3.93 -2.01
C TYR A 83 6.09 5.45 -1.92
N SER A 84 7.05 5.98 -2.68
CA SER A 84 7.08 7.41 -3.00
C SER A 84 6.18 7.63 -4.21
N ILE A 85 5.02 8.21 -3.97
CA ILE A 85 4.02 8.41 -5.03
C ILE A 85 4.32 9.71 -5.77
N THR A 86 4.15 9.68 -7.08
CA THR A 86 4.21 10.87 -7.94
C THR A 86 3.06 11.84 -7.63
N PRO A 87 3.23 13.15 -7.90
CA PRO A 87 2.24 14.15 -7.48
C PRO A 87 0.95 14.15 -8.31
N THR A 88 0.88 13.38 -9.41
CA THR A 88 -0.28 13.38 -10.27
C THR A 88 -1.22 12.21 -9.96
N PRO A 89 -2.56 12.45 -9.87
CA PRO A 89 -3.51 11.37 -9.65
C PRO A 89 -3.44 10.26 -10.69
N VAL A 90 -3.15 10.61 -11.94
CA VAL A 90 -3.04 9.67 -13.07
C VAL A 90 -1.90 8.68 -12.85
N GLU A 91 -0.71 9.18 -12.51
CA GLU A 91 0.45 8.32 -12.27
C GLU A 91 0.28 7.45 -11.03
N ALA A 92 -0.29 8.01 -9.94
CA ALA A 92 -0.59 7.25 -8.74
C ALA A 92 -1.55 6.10 -9.02
N VAL A 93 -2.63 6.35 -9.76
CA VAL A 93 -3.61 5.31 -10.13
C VAL A 93 -2.98 4.23 -11.01
N ASN A 94 -2.21 4.62 -12.02
CA ASN A 94 -1.55 3.64 -12.89
C ASN A 94 -0.56 2.78 -12.13
N TYR A 95 0.18 3.37 -11.19
CA TYR A 95 1.17 2.64 -10.41
C TYR A 95 0.54 1.69 -9.39
N LEU A 96 -0.49 2.13 -8.65
CA LEU A 96 -1.04 1.39 -7.53
C LEU A 96 -2.19 0.44 -7.92
N TYR A 97 -3.03 0.85 -8.87
CA TYR A 97 -4.30 0.17 -9.09
C TYR A 97 -4.46 -0.42 -10.50
N ALA A 98 -3.69 0.02 -11.50
CA ALA A 98 -3.84 -0.42 -12.87
C ALA A 98 -2.83 -1.48 -13.32
N SER A 99 -2.26 -2.24 -12.38
CA SER A 99 -1.29 -3.31 -12.69
C SER A 99 -1.86 -4.32 -13.69
N ALA A 100 -1.04 -4.74 -14.63
CA ALA A 100 -1.36 -5.85 -15.55
C ALA A 100 -1.09 -7.23 -14.91
N THR A 101 -0.50 -7.30 -13.72
CA THR A 101 -0.25 -8.54 -12.99
C THR A 101 -1.58 -9.20 -12.64
N GLU A 102 -1.70 -10.48 -12.92
CA GLU A 102 -2.89 -11.26 -12.62
C GLU A 102 -3.24 -11.20 -11.12
N GLY A 103 -4.51 -11.00 -10.82
CA GLY A 103 -5.00 -10.85 -9.44
C GLY A 103 -4.78 -9.49 -8.81
N TRP A 104 -4.01 -8.56 -9.43
CA TRP A 104 -3.70 -7.24 -8.86
C TRP A 104 -4.63 -6.13 -9.34
N SER A 105 -5.39 -6.36 -10.40
CA SER A 105 -6.36 -5.41 -10.96
C SER A 105 -7.37 -6.16 -11.83
N THR A 106 -8.51 -5.53 -12.09
CA THR A 106 -9.50 -6.03 -13.05
C THR A 106 -9.39 -5.29 -14.39
N GLU A 107 -9.94 -5.87 -15.46
CA GLU A 107 -10.03 -5.21 -16.77
C GLU A 107 -10.82 -3.89 -16.67
N GLU A 108 -11.86 -3.86 -15.87
CA GLU A 108 -12.64 -2.66 -15.63
C GLU A 108 -11.81 -1.56 -14.95
N ILE A 109 -11.04 -1.88 -13.91
CA ILE A 109 -10.15 -0.93 -13.22
C ILE A 109 -9.11 -0.37 -14.20
N ARG A 110 -8.48 -1.23 -15.01
CA ARG A 110 -7.50 -0.79 -16.02
C ARG A 110 -8.15 0.12 -17.08
N SER A 111 -9.37 -0.21 -17.51
CA SER A 111 -10.13 0.63 -18.44
C SER A 111 -10.47 2.01 -17.85
N MET A 112 -10.89 2.06 -16.58
CA MET A 112 -11.12 3.32 -15.87
C MET A 112 -9.84 4.15 -15.77
N ALA A 113 -8.71 3.53 -15.45
CA ALA A 113 -7.41 4.21 -15.38
C ALA A 113 -6.98 4.76 -16.75
N ALA A 114 -7.16 4.00 -17.82
CA ALA A 114 -6.86 4.46 -19.19
C ALA A 114 -7.69 5.69 -19.60
N GLN A 115 -8.95 5.76 -19.17
CA GLN A 115 -9.82 6.92 -19.43
C GLN A 115 -9.37 8.20 -18.71
N MET A 116 -8.58 8.09 -17.63
CA MET A 116 -8.01 9.25 -16.96
C MET A 116 -6.94 9.96 -17.78
N LEU A 117 -6.22 9.24 -18.65
CA LEU A 117 -5.13 9.79 -19.46
C LEU A 117 -5.58 10.96 -20.37
N GLY A 118 -6.86 10.95 -20.79
CA GLY A 118 -7.46 12.02 -21.60
C GLY A 118 -8.13 13.15 -20.81
N THR A 119 -8.02 13.15 -19.49
CA THR A 119 -8.70 14.13 -18.62
C THR A 119 -7.69 15.22 -18.22
N GLU A 120 -7.90 16.46 -18.68
CA GLU A 120 -7.03 17.60 -18.37
C GLU A 120 -7.38 18.28 -17.03
N ASP A 121 -8.64 18.24 -16.64
CA ASP A 121 -9.14 18.86 -15.42
C ASP A 121 -8.73 18.09 -14.18
N THR A 122 -7.97 18.73 -13.28
CA THR A 122 -7.42 18.11 -12.08
C THR A 122 -8.50 17.64 -11.11
N HIS A 123 -9.62 18.36 -11.01
CA HIS A 123 -10.73 17.97 -10.13
C HIS A 123 -11.37 16.68 -10.63
N GLN A 124 -11.63 16.58 -11.93
CA GLN A 124 -12.15 15.35 -12.54
C GLN A 124 -11.16 14.19 -12.42
N GLN A 125 -9.85 14.45 -12.53
CA GLN A 125 -8.83 13.43 -12.29
C GLN A 125 -8.93 12.87 -10.86
N LEU A 126 -9.09 13.74 -9.86
CA LEU A 126 -9.24 13.32 -8.46
C LEU A 126 -10.52 12.52 -8.22
N GLU A 127 -11.64 12.95 -8.78
CA GLU A 127 -12.91 12.22 -8.69
C GLU A 127 -12.80 10.81 -9.29
N ARG A 128 -12.18 10.69 -10.46
CA ARG A 128 -11.95 9.41 -11.12
C ARG A 128 -10.97 8.53 -10.34
N ALA A 129 -9.89 9.11 -9.80
CA ALA A 129 -8.94 8.39 -8.96
C ALA A 129 -9.63 7.79 -7.73
N ASN A 130 -10.46 8.56 -7.05
CA ASN A 130 -11.23 8.09 -5.89
C ASN A 130 -12.19 6.95 -6.28
N ALA A 131 -12.85 7.04 -7.43
CA ALA A 131 -13.74 5.99 -7.92
C ALA A 131 -12.97 4.69 -8.22
N ILE A 132 -11.78 4.79 -8.82
CA ILE A 132 -10.90 3.65 -9.10
C ILE A 132 -10.41 3.01 -7.81
N GLU A 133 -9.96 3.81 -6.84
CA GLU A 133 -9.55 3.33 -5.53
C GLU A 133 -10.67 2.56 -4.83
N GLN A 134 -11.87 3.14 -4.76
CA GLN A 134 -13.03 2.50 -4.16
C GLN A 134 -13.37 1.17 -4.83
N LYS A 135 -13.34 1.14 -6.17
CA LYS A 135 -13.61 -0.08 -6.92
C LYS A 135 -12.53 -1.14 -6.67
N HIS A 136 -11.27 -0.74 -6.67
CA HIS A 136 -10.16 -1.65 -6.37
C HIS A 136 -10.30 -2.25 -4.95
N GLN A 137 -10.67 -1.45 -3.95
CA GLN A 137 -10.91 -1.94 -2.59
C GLN A 137 -12.09 -2.92 -2.50
N GLN A 138 -13.08 -2.77 -3.36
CA GLN A 138 -14.26 -3.66 -3.38
C GLN A 138 -13.99 -4.98 -4.11
N ASP A 139 -13.29 -4.92 -5.24
CA ASP A 139 -13.17 -6.04 -6.17
C ASP A 139 -11.92 -6.89 -5.93
N VAL A 140 -10.82 -6.28 -5.53
CA VAL A 140 -9.50 -6.92 -5.49
C VAL A 140 -8.81 -6.76 -4.13
N ALA A 141 -8.78 -5.55 -3.58
CA ALA A 141 -8.18 -5.18 -2.30
C ALA A 141 -6.70 -5.62 -2.13
N THR A 142 -5.93 -5.68 -3.24
CA THR A 142 -4.52 -6.08 -3.22
C THR A 142 -3.59 -4.99 -2.68
N TYR A 143 -4.03 -3.74 -2.70
CA TYR A 143 -3.31 -2.61 -2.13
C TYR A 143 -4.21 -1.85 -1.16
N ILE A 144 -3.80 -1.77 0.09
CA ILE A 144 -4.55 -1.09 1.16
C ILE A 144 -3.71 0.08 1.68
N PRO A 145 -4.06 1.34 1.35
CA PRO A 145 -3.36 2.50 1.87
C PRO A 145 -3.62 2.64 3.37
N LEU A 146 -2.56 2.75 4.16
CA LEU A 146 -2.66 2.87 5.62
C LEU A 146 -2.45 4.32 6.09
N TYR A 147 -1.43 5.00 5.57
CA TYR A 147 -1.12 6.37 5.91
C TYR A 147 -0.13 7.00 4.92
N ASN A 148 -0.09 8.32 4.91
CA ASN A 148 0.96 9.10 4.24
C ASN A 148 1.91 9.66 5.31
N GLY A 149 3.17 9.22 5.28
CA GLY A 149 4.21 9.73 6.15
C GLY A 149 4.74 11.09 5.67
N PRO A 150 5.01 12.05 6.57
CA PRO A 150 5.72 13.26 6.20
C PRO A 150 7.19 12.96 5.91
N ASN A 151 7.74 13.63 4.89
CA ASN A 151 9.17 13.65 4.65
C ASN A 151 9.81 14.76 5.48
N TYR A 152 10.84 14.43 6.25
CA TYR A 152 11.61 15.40 7.03
C TYR A 152 12.95 15.66 6.35
N LEU A 153 13.28 16.94 6.21
CA LEU A 153 14.53 17.38 5.62
C LEU A 153 15.33 18.16 6.65
N ALA A 154 16.51 17.68 7.02
CA ALA A 154 17.45 18.39 7.84
C ALA A 154 18.49 19.11 6.94
N VAL A 155 18.51 20.45 6.99
CA VAL A 155 19.37 21.28 6.16
C VAL A 155 20.34 22.07 7.04
N ARG A 156 21.62 22.12 6.66
CA ARG A 156 22.61 23.00 7.34
C ARG A 156 22.24 24.46 7.11
N LYS A 157 22.36 25.31 8.13
CA LYS A 157 22.06 26.75 8.05
C LYS A 157 22.81 27.51 6.97
N LYS A 158 23.97 26.99 6.54
CA LYS A 158 24.81 27.61 5.49
C LYS A 158 24.29 27.32 4.09
N LEU A 159 23.37 26.39 3.91
CA LEU A 159 22.79 26.07 2.60
C LEU A 159 21.61 27.01 2.35
N ALA A 160 21.79 27.90 1.38
CA ALA A 160 20.77 28.87 0.99
C ALA A 160 19.84 28.29 -0.08
N ASN A 161 18.58 28.71 -0.07
CA ASN A 161 17.53 28.40 -1.04
C ASN A 161 17.22 26.89 -1.23
N TYR A 162 17.66 26.04 -0.31
CA TYR A 162 17.31 24.64 -0.33
C TYR A 162 15.91 24.45 0.28
N GLY A 163 14.96 24.04 -0.55
CA GLY A 163 13.58 23.77 -0.15
C GLY A 163 13.19 22.31 -0.36
N PRO A 164 12.12 21.84 0.26
CA PRO A 164 11.57 20.53 -0.04
C PRO A 164 11.11 20.50 -1.50
N ALA A 165 11.58 19.51 -2.26
CA ALA A 165 11.06 19.20 -3.57
C ALA A 165 10.24 17.91 -3.49
N LEU A 166 9.21 17.83 -4.31
CA LEU A 166 8.37 16.63 -4.43
C LEU A 166 9.13 15.40 -4.92
N PHE A 167 10.28 15.64 -5.63
CA PHE A 167 11.19 14.61 -6.08
C PHE A 167 12.63 14.96 -5.67
N ALA A 168 13.51 13.97 -5.70
CA ALA A 168 14.93 14.09 -5.36
C ALA A 168 15.74 15.04 -6.28
N ALA A 169 15.10 16.06 -6.84
CA ALA A 169 15.67 17.02 -7.78
C ALA A 169 16.20 18.34 -7.20
N PRO A 170 16.20 18.62 -5.86
CA PRO A 170 16.76 19.86 -5.34
C PRO A 170 18.27 19.95 -5.57
N TYR A 171 18.95 18.85 -5.90
CA TYR A 171 20.40 18.85 -6.20
C TYR A 171 20.77 19.56 -7.50
N TYR A 172 19.79 19.80 -8.38
CA TYR A 172 19.99 20.43 -9.68
C TYR A 172 19.45 21.86 -9.74
N ASP A 173 18.95 22.42 -8.62
CA ASP A 173 18.50 23.80 -8.59
C ASP A 173 19.74 24.73 -8.58
N PRO A 174 19.96 25.53 -9.64
CA PRO A 174 21.10 26.43 -9.73
C PRO A 174 21.06 27.56 -8.69
N ASN A 175 19.94 27.76 -8.02
CA ASN A 175 19.79 28.76 -6.97
C ASN A 175 20.15 28.24 -5.57
N VAL A 176 20.53 26.98 -5.44
CA VAL A 176 21.03 26.40 -4.18
C VAL A 176 22.54 26.62 -4.09
N TRP A 177 23.01 27.30 -3.05
CA TRP A 177 24.44 27.52 -2.79
C TRP A 177 24.79 27.45 -1.31
N ILE A 178 26.09 27.34 -1.04
CA ILE A 178 26.64 27.37 0.32
C ILE A 178 27.19 28.78 0.61
N ASN A 179 26.68 29.40 1.69
CA ASN A 179 27.19 30.66 2.23
C ASN A 179 28.44 30.42 3.09
#